data_999ed729d14b4f4c2235762e0005e9fb
#
_entry.id   999ed729d14b4f4c2235762e0005e9fb
#
_cell.length_a   1.000
_cell.length_b   1.000
_cell.length_c   1.000
_cell.angle_alpha   90.00
_cell.angle_beta   90.00
_cell.angle_gamma   90.00
#
_symmetry.space_group_name_H-M   'P 1'
#
loop_
_entity.id
_entity.type
_entity.pdbx_description
1 polymer ?
#
loop_
_entity_poly.entity_id
_entity_poly.type
_entity_poly.pdbx_seq_one_letter_code
_entity_poly.pdbx_strand_id
1 'polypeptide(L)'
;SIHNYFFAKALDQVRPGGVVAFVTSRYTMDAKDSTVRRYLAQRAELLGAIRLPNDAFKKNAGAEVVSDIIFLQKRDRPLDIMPEWTQTGQTEDGFAINRYFIDHPEMVLGRQEPVSTAHGMDYTVNPIEGLELSDQLHDAVKYIHGTYQEAELPELGEGEAIDTSIPADPNVKNYSYAIVDGQVYYRENSRMVRPDLNATAEARVKGLVGLRDCVQELIDLQMDAAVPDSTIREKQAELNSLYDSFSSKYGLINDRANRLAYAADSSYSLLCALEVIDEDGK
;
A
#
# COMPACT_ATOMS: atom_id res chain seq x y z
N SER A 1 4.41 -14.63 -5.63
CA SER A 1 2.99 -14.42 -5.27
C SER A 1 2.71 -12.93 -5.13
N ILE A 2 1.50 -12.50 -5.46
CA ILE A 2 1.10 -11.09 -5.41
C ILE A 2 1.19 -10.52 -3.98
N HIS A 3 0.90 -11.33 -2.96
CA HIS A 3 1.02 -10.93 -1.56
C HIS A 3 2.44 -10.52 -1.20
N ASN A 4 3.44 -11.24 -1.68
CA ASN A 4 4.84 -10.96 -1.41
C ASN A 4 5.29 -9.63 -2.00
N TYR A 5 4.76 -9.26 -3.17
CA TYR A 5 5.02 -7.97 -3.79
C TYR A 5 4.49 -6.82 -2.91
N PHE A 6 3.28 -6.95 -2.36
CA PHE A 6 2.70 -5.90 -1.51
C PHE A 6 3.47 -5.72 -0.20
N PHE A 7 3.96 -6.79 0.42
CA PHE A 7 4.85 -6.68 1.57
C PHE A 7 6.11 -5.89 1.25
N ALA A 8 6.81 -6.27 0.17
CA ALA A 8 8.01 -5.58 -0.25
C ALA A 8 7.74 -4.10 -0.53
N LYS A 9 6.68 -3.81 -1.28
CA LYS A 9 6.29 -2.46 -1.65
C LYS A 9 5.92 -1.60 -0.44
N ALA A 10 5.20 -2.16 0.54
CA ALA A 10 4.85 -1.45 1.77
C ALA A 10 6.10 -1.13 2.60
N LEU A 11 7.03 -2.09 2.72
CA LEU A 11 8.29 -1.84 3.43
C LEU A 11 9.16 -0.80 2.72
N ASP A 12 9.10 -0.68 1.39
CA ASP A 12 9.81 0.37 0.66
C ASP A 12 9.21 1.77 0.96
N GLN A 13 7.90 1.84 1.18
CA GLN A 13 7.18 3.11 1.38
C GLN A 13 7.17 3.58 2.84
N VAL A 14 7.26 2.67 3.80
CA VAL A 14 7.25 3.03 5.22
C VAL A 14 8.64 3.53 5.64
N ARG A 15 8.67 4.53 6.54
CA ARG A 15 9.94 5.02 7.11
C ARG A 15 10.58 3.97 8.02
N PRO A 16 11.90 4.02 8.27
CA PRO A 16 12.54 3.28 9.35
C PRO A 16 11.79 3.48 10.69
N GLY A 17 11.64 2.41 11.48
CA GLY A 17 10.85 2.41 12.71
C GLY A 17 9.33 2.42 12.52
N GLY A 18 8.84 2.61 11.28
CA GLY A 18 7.42 2.53 10.96
C GLY A 18 6.90 1.10 10.94
N VAL A 19 5.61 0.92 11.22
CA VAL A 19 4.95 -0.39 11.32
C VAL A 19 4.08 -0.65 10.11
N VAL A 20 4.16 -1.87 9.60
CA VAL A 20 3.30 -2.42 8.54
C VAL A 20 2.51 -3.59 9.13
N ALA A 21 1.19 -3.58 8.94
CA ALA A 21 0.32 -4.68 9.33
C ALA A 21 -0.45 -5.20 8.10
N PHE A 22 -0.43 -6.52 7.89
CA PHE A 22 -1.13 -7.17 6.78
C PHE A 22 -1.95 -8.36 7.25
N VAL A 23 -3.13 -8.51 6.66
CA VAL A 23 -3.88 -9.76 6.68
C VAL A 23 -3.56 -10.52 5.39
N THR A 24 -3.12 -11.75 5.54
CA THR A 24 -2.70 -12.58 4.41
C THR A 24 -3.04 -14.05 4.64
N SER A 25 -2.96 -14.84 3.59
CA SER A 25 -3.06 -16.31 3.72
C SER A 25 -1.91 -16.86 4.57
N ARG A 26 -2.18 -17.93 5.34
CA ARG A 26 -1.15 -18.64 6.13
C ARG A 26 0.11 -19.03 5.34
N TYR A 27 -0.02 -19.18 4.03
CA TYR A 27 1.11 -19.56 3.16
C TYR A 27 2.23 -18.53 3.10
N THR A 28 2.02 -17.29 3.50
CA THR A 28 3.13 -16.33 3.66
C THR A 28 4.09 -16.80 4.76
N MET A 29 3.54 -17.27 5.87
CA MET A 29 4.34 -17.76 7.01
C MET A 29 4.76 -19.23 6.83
N ASP A 30 3.90 -20.10 6.29
CA ASP A 30 4.09 -21.56 6.27
C ASP A 30 4.73 -22.11 4.98
N ALA A 31 4.97 -21.28 3.97
CA ALA A 31 5.58 -21.77 2.74
C ALA A 31 6.95 -22.44 3.03
N LYS A 32 7.21 -23.61 2.42
CA LYS A 32 8.50 -24.31 2.53
C LYS A 32 9.66 -23.45 2.04
N ASP A 33 9.45 -22.67 0.97
CA ASP A 33 10.42 -21.68 0.50
C ASP A 33 10.45 -20.48 1.44
N SER A 34 11.57 -20.27 2.09
CA SER A 34 11.80 -19.17 3.04
C SER A 34 12.27 -17.85 2.39
N THR A 35 12.45 -17.81 1.08
CA THR A 35 13.05 -16.66 0.37
C THR A 35 12.35 -15.35 0.73
N VAL A 36 11.03 -15.34 0.72
CA VAL A 36 10.24 -14.13 1.03
C VAL A 36 10.39 -13.73 2.50
N ARG A 37 10.27 -14.68 3.42
CA ARG A 37 10.43 -14.39 4.85
C ARG A 37 11.83 -13.87 5.18
N ARG A 38 12.86 -14.42 4.54
CA ARG A 38 14.23 -13.92 4.68
C ARG A 38 14.38 -12.49 4.13
N TYR A 39 13.79 -12.21 2.98
CA TYR A 39 13.75 -10.86 2.43
C TYR A 39 13.09 -9.87 3.39
N LEU A 40 11.96 -10.24 3.98
CA LEU A 40 11.24 -9.41 4.95
C LEU A 40 12.06 -9.24 6.23
N ALA A 41 12.64 -10.33 6.76
CA ALA A 41 13.41 -10.32 7.99
C ALA A 41 14.69 -9.46 7.91
N GLN A 42 15.31 -9.39 6.74
CA GLN A 42 16.44 -8.47 6.51
C GLN A 42 16.03 -7.00 6.69
N ARG A 43 14.81 -6.63 6.32
CA ARG A 43 14.32 -5.24 6.25
C ARG A 43 13.44 -4.83 7.40
N ALA A 44 12.84 -5.79 8.06
CA ALA A 44 11.87 -5.55 9.12
C ALA A 44 12.00 -6.56 10.26
N GLU A 45 11.63 -6.13 11.45
CA GLU A 45 11.46 -6.98 12.61
C GLU A 45 10.03 -7.50 12.64
N LEU A 46 9.84 -8.79 12.90
CA LEU A 46 8.52 -9.33 13.21
C LEU A 46 8.16 -8.93 14.64
N LEU A 47 7.18 -8.04 14.79
CA LEU A 47 6.63 -7.68 16.10
C LEU A 47 5.72 -8.76 16.64
N GLY A 48 5.10 -9.51 15.75
CA GLY A 48 4.25 -10.63 16.02
C GLY A 48 3.37 -11.00 14.83
N ALA A 49 2.74 -12.17 14.92
CA ALA A 49 1.74 -12.62 13.97
C ALA A 49 0.59 -13.31 14.71
N ILE A 50 -0.63 -13.11 14.26
CA ILE A 50 -1.83 -13.74 14.82
C ILE A 50 -2.45 -14.62 13.75
N ARG A 51 -2.60 -15.91 14.03
CA ARG A 51 -3.28 -16.85 13.14
C ARG A 51 -4.76 -16.93 13.48
N LEU A 52 -5.59 -16.61 12.51
CA LEU A 52 -7.03 -16.59 12.62
C LEU A 52 -7.65 -17.97 12.30
N PRO A 53 -8.80 -18.31 12.90
CA PRO A 53 -9.54 -19.49 12.49
C PRO A 53 -10.07 -19.36 11.07
N ASN A 54 -10.37 -20.51 10.45
CA ASN A 54 -10.75 -20.58 9.03
C ASN A 54 -12.07 -19.87 8.68
N ASP A 55 -12.91 -19.60 9.66
CA ASP A 55 -14.21 -18.92 9.51
C ASP A 55 -14.16 -17.41 9.75
N ALA A 56 -13.01 -16.85 10.09
CA ALA A 56 -12.84 -15.43 10.44
C ALA A 56 -13.44 -14.47 9.38
N PHE A 57 -13.39 -14.84 8.12
CA PHE A 57 -13.91 -14.03 6.99
C PHE A 57 -15.16 -14.63 6.34
N LYS A 58 -15.74 -15.69 6.89
CA LYS A 58 -16.89 -16.39 6.31
C LYS A 58 -18.11 -15.47 6.18
N LYS A 59 -18.42 -14.68 7.22
CA LYS A 59 -19.59 -13.78 7.23
C LYS A 59 -19.42 -12.60 6.25
N ASN A 60 -18.19 -12.07 6.10
CA ASN A 60 -17.95 -10.82 5.36
C ASN A 60 -17.51 -11.05 3.91
N ALA A 61 -16.79 -12.14 3.65
CA ALA A 61 -16.24 -12.44 2.34
C ALA A 61 -16.62 -13.83 1.79
N GLY A 62 -17.40 -14.62 2.53
CA GLY A 62 -17.75 -15.99 2.14
C GLY A 62 -16.56 -16.94 2.06
N ALA A 63 -15.40 -16.56 2.61
CA ALA A 63 -14.17 -17.32 2.53
C ALA A 63 -13.91 -18.14 3.80
N GLU A 64 -13.62 -19.42 3.62
CA GLU A 64 -13.18 -20.31 4.69
C GLU A 64 -11.70 -20.63 4.47
N VAL A 65 -10.83 -19.76 5.02
CA VAL A 65 -9.38 -19.87 4.86
C VAL A 65 -8.66 -19.46 6.13
N VAL A 66 -7.63 -20.21 6.51
CA VAL A 66 -6.73 -19.80 7.58
C VAL A 66 -5.89 -18.62 7.11
N SER A 67 -5.96 -17.54 7.86
CA SER A 67 -5.27 -16.28 7.55
C SER A 67 -4.41 -15.84 8.72
N ASP A 68 -3.37 -15.10 8.43
CA ASP A 68 -2.47 -14.52 9.42
C ASP A 68 -2.53 -12.99 9.36
N ILE A 69 -2.54 -12.36 10.54
CA ILE A 69 -2.25 -10.92 10.66
C ILE A 69 -0.77 -10.82 11.04
N ILE A 70 0.03 -10.17 10.20
CA ILE A 70 1.49 -10.08 10.38
C ILE A 70 1.84 -8.62 10.65
N PHE A 71 2.57 -8.36 11.74
CA PHE A 71 3.03 -7.03 12.15
C PHE A 71 4.55 -6.95 11.99
N LEU A 72 5.01 -6.01 11.15
CA LEU A 72 6.41 -5.81 10.85
C LEU A 72 6.81 -4.37 11.15
N GLN A 73 7.95 -4.17 11.81
CA GLN A 73 8.55 -2.85 12.00
C GLN A 73 9.79 -2.72 11.12
N LYS A 74 9.82 -1.69 10.28
CA LYS A 74 10.96 -1.47 9.37
C LYS A 74 12.24 -1.18 10.16
N ARG A 75 13.32 -1.86 9.79
CA ARG A 75 14.66 -1.65 10.37
C ARG A 75 15.37 -0.48 9.72
N ASP A 76 16.27 0.15 10.47
CA ASP A 76 17.20 1.16 9.93
C ASP A 76 18.30 0.51 9.09
N ARG A 77 18.71 -0.69 9.46
CA ARG A 77 19.81 -1.45 8.82
C ARG A 77 19.38 -2.89 8.55
N PRO A 78 19.83 -3.46 7.43
CA PRO A 78 19.59 -4.87 7.15
C PRO A 78 20.17 -5.76 8.24
N LEU A 79 19.52 -6.88 8.51
CA LEU A 79 19.96 -7.89 9.44
C LEU A 79 20.69 -9.01 8.69
N ASP A 80 21.89 -9.36 9.15
CA ASP A 80 22.69 -10.44 8.54
C ASP A 80 22.29 -11.83 9.07
N ILE A 81 21.94 -11.94 10.36
CA ILE A 81 21.51 -13.18 10.99
C ILE A 81 20.00 -13.33 10.87
N MET A 82 19.55 -14.40 10.21
CA MET A 82 18.13 -14.64 10.00
C MET A 82 17.48 -15.15 11.29
N PRO A 83 16.40 -14.47 11.75
CA PRO A 83 15.61 -14.92 12.91
C PRO A 83 14.88 -16.23 12.60
N GLU A 84 14.54 -16.99 13.66
CA GLU A 84 13.93 -18.31 13.54
C GLU A 84 12.57 -18.32 12.85
N TRP A 85 11.79 -17.24 12.93
CA TRP A 85 10.51 -17.13 12.25
C TRP A 85 10.62 -17.17 10.71
N THR A 86 11.81 -17.05 10.15
CA THR A 86 12.02 -17.26 8.71
C THR A 86 11.93 -18.73 8.31
N GLN A 87 11.99 -19.63 9.27
CA GLN A 87 11.96 -21.09 9.08
C GLN A 87 10.60 -21.67 9.42
N THR A 88 10.36 -22.86 8.90
CA THR A 88 9.19 -23.69 9.25
C THR A 88 9.65 -24.89 10.06
N GLY A 89 8.79 -25.31 10.99
CA GLY A 89 8.87 -26.61 11.65
C GLY A 89 7.68 -27.47 11.26
N GLN A 90 7.24 -28.35 12.16
CA GLN A 90 6.11 -29.24 11.95
C GLN A 90 5.15 -29.18 13.14
N THR A 91 3.85 -29.33 12.87
CA THR A 91 2.84 -29.62 13.90
C THR A 91 3.05 -31.03 14.45
N GLU A 92 2.33 -31.39 15.52
CA GLU A 92 2.32 -32.76 16.07
C GLU A 92 1.90 -33.80 15.00
N ASP A 93 0.99 -33.41 14.11
CA ASP A 93 0.52 -34.25 12.97
C ASP A 93 1.45 -34.20 11.75
N GLY A 94 2.60 -33.53 11.83
CA GLY A 94 3.62 -33.49 10.79
C GLY A 94 3.38 -32.48 9.65
N PHE A 95 2.44 -31.54 9.80
CA PHE A 95 2.21 -30.47 8.81
C PHE A 95 3.21 -29.33 8.98
N ALA A 96 3.63 -28.74 7.87
CA ALA A 96 4.51 -27.59 7.89
C ALA A 96 3.80 -26.37 8.50
N ILE A 97 4.42 -25.79 9.52
CA ILE A 97 3.96 -24.55 10.17
C ILE A 97 5.16 -23.66 10.45
N ASN A 98 4.96 -22.34 10.44
CA ASN A 98 6.01 -21.40 10.76
C ASN A 98 6.52 -21.60 12.20
N ARG A 99 7.84 -21.50 12.37
CA ARG A 99 8.49 -21.64 13.68
C ARG A 99 7.91 -20.68 14.72
N TYR A 100 7.55 -19.48 14.33
CA TYR A 100 6.91 -18.51 15.22
C TYR A 100 5.67 -19.07 15.92
N PHE A 101 4.78 -19.76 15.20
CA PHE A 101 3.55 -20.32 15.80
C PHE A 101 3.79 -21.58 16.63
N ILE A 102 4.94 -22.24 16.45
CA ILE A 102 5.37 -23.33 17.34
C ILE A 102 5.83 -22.75 18.68
N ASP A 103 6.59 -21.65 18.61
CA ASP A 103 7.17 -21.02 19.80
C ASP A 103 6.13 -20.11 20.52
N HIS A 104 5.07 -19.69 19.82
CA HIS A 104 3.99 -18.84 20.31
C HIS A 104 2.60 -19.46 20.01
N PRO A 105 2.25 -20.60 20.62
CA PRO A 105 0.96 -21.26 20.37
C PRO A 105 -0.24 -20.39 20.78
N GLU A 106 -0.08 -19.46 21.73
CA GLU A 106 -1.09 -18.48 22.14
C GLU A 106 -1.51 -17.51 21.02
N MET A 107 -0.70 -17.40 19.98
CA MET A 107 -0.98 -16.56 18.81
C MET A 107 -1.79 -17.28 17.74
N VAL A 108 -2.16 -18.55 17.95
CA VAL A 108 -3.07 -19.32 17.09
C VAL A 108 -4.46 -19.31 17.71
N LEU A 109 -5.39 -18.57 17.12
CA LEU A 109 -6.74 -18.35 17.69
C LEU A 109 -7.73 -19.45 17.26
N GLY A 110 -7.44 -20.68 17.62
CA GLY A 110 -8.27 -21.84 17.29
C GLY A 110 -7.54 -23.15 17.50
N ARG A 111 -8.20 -24.25 17.13
CA ARG A 111 -7.64 -25.59 17.20
C ARG A 111 -7.08 -26.00 15.85
N GLN A 112 -5.81 -26.39 15.84
CA GLN A 112 -5.16 -26.96 14.67
C GLN A 112 -5.61 -28.41 14.49
N GLU A 113 -6.19 -28.74 13.34
CA GLU A 113 -6.69 -30.08 13.05
C GLU A 113 -6.35 -30.48 11.60
N PRO A 114 -6.07 -31.77 11.35
CA PRO A 114 -5.92 -32.27 9.99
C PRO A 114 -7.20 -32.08 9.17
N VAL A 115 -7.04 -31.75 7.90
CA VAL A 115 -8.15 -31.61 6.94
C VAL A 115 -7.80 -32.27 5.61
N SER A 116 -8.76 -32.98 5.02
CA SER A 116 -8.61 -33.51 3.67
C SER A 116 -9.00 -32.44 2.65
N THR A 117 -8.11 -32.16 1.72
CA THR A 117 -8.32 -31.19 0.63
C THR A 117 -8.23 -31.89 -0.74
N ALA A 118 -8.60 -31.21 -1.80
CA ALA A 118 -8.46 -31.70 -3.17
C ALA A 118 -6.99 -32.00 -3.57
N HIS A 119 -6.04 -31.47 -2.81
CA HIS A 119 -4.59 -31.62 -3.03
C HIS A 119 -3.90 -32.54 -2.02
N GLY A 120 -4.67 -33.26 -1.23
CA GLY A 120 -4.18 -34.15 -0.18
C GLY A 120 -4.49 -33.68 1.24
N MET A 121 -3.79 -34.29 2.21
CA MET A 121 -3.93 -33.91 3.61
C MET A 121 -3.20 -32.59 3.85
N ASP A 122 -3.88 -31.71 4.56
CA ASP A 122 -3.38 -30.43 5.02
C ASP A 122 -3.92 -30.18 6.45
N TYR A 123 -3.65 -29.02 7.06
CA TYR A 123 -4.28 -28.66 8.31
C TYR A 123 -5.11 -27.39 8.19
N THR A 124 -6.07 -27.27 9.09
CA THR A 124 -6.87 -26.05 9.27
C THR A 124 -6.80 -25.57 10.71
N VAL A 125 -7.33 -24.40 10.97
CA VAL A 125 -7.55 -23.88 12.32
C VAL A 125 -9.05 -23.67 12.50
N ASN A 126 -9.67 -24.50 13.30
CA ASN A 126 -11.09 -24.39 13.60
C ASN A 126 -11.34 -23.44 14.77
N PRO A 127 -12.44 -22.67 14.77
CA PRO A 127 -12.80 -21.83 15.91
C PRO A 127 -13.00 -22.66 17.17
N ILE A 128 -12.74 -22.06 18.33
CA ILE A 128 -13.01 -22.68 19.62
C ILE A 128 -14.46 -22.39 20.01
N GLU A 129 -15.23 -23.43 20.23
CA GLU A 129 -16.64 -23.29 20.62
C GLU A 129 -16.76 -22.53 21.95
N GLY A 130 -17.65 -21.54 21.98
CA GLY A 130 -17.88 -20.69 23.14
C GLY A 130 -16.88 -19.55 23.36
N LEU A 131 -15.90 -19.38 22.49
CA LEU A 131 -14.98 -18.22 22.50
C LEU A 131 -15.27 -17.29 21.32
N GLU A 132 -15.45 -16.01 21.62
CA GLU A 132 -15.58 -14.99 20.56
C GLU A 132 -14.20 -14.61 20.00
N LEU A 133 -14.10 -14.51 18.68
CA LEU A 133 -12.85 -14.15 18.02
C LEU A 133 -12.35 -12.76 18.44
N SER A 134 -13.27 -11.82 18.72
CA SER A 134 -12.93 -10.47 19.20
C SER A 134 -12.17 -10.49 20.53
N ASP A 135 -12.58 -11.35 21.45
CA ASP A 135 -11.95 -11.46 22.76
C ASP A 135 -10.57 -12.10 22.65
N GLN A 136 -10.46 -13.15 21.82
CA GLN A 136 -9.18 -13.80 21.54
C GLN A 136 -8.19 -12.83 20.87
N LEU A 137 -8.66 -12.01 19.92
CA LEU A 137 -7.85 -10.98 19.29
C LEU A 137 -7.39 -9.92 20.30
N HIS A 138 -8.29 -9.47 21.17
CA HIS A 138 -7.95 -8.52 22.22
C HIS A 138 -6.85 -9.04 23.15
N ASP A 139 -6.86 -10.34 23.45
CA ASP A 139 -5.82 -10.97 24.26
C ASP A 139 -4.52 -11.16 23.47
N ALA A 140 -4.58 -11.62 22.22
CA ALA A 140 -3.40 -11.84 21.39
C ALA A 140 -2.62 -10.55 21.10
N VAL A 141 -3.30 -9.44 20.89
CA VAL A 141 -2.66 -8.13 20.63
C VAL A 141 -1.75 -7.69 21.80
N LYS A 142 -2.02 -8.13 23.03
CA LYS A 142 -1.16 -7.82 24.19
C LYS A 142 0.25 -8.37 24.10
N TYR A 143 0.46 -9.40 23.27
CA TYR A 143 1.79 -9.99 23.00
C TYR A 143 2.55 -9.30 21.86
N ILE A 144 1.93 -8.35 21.17
CA ILE A 144 2.56 -7.63 20.06
C ILE A 144 3.16 -6.33 20.60
N HIS A 145 4.47 -6.27 20.65
CA HIS A 145 5.20 -5.13 21.18
C HIS A 145 6.07 -4.53 20.09
N GLY A 146 5.85 -3.25 19.80
CA GLY A 146 6.73 -2.44 18.97
C GLY A 146 7.34 -1.31 19.78
N THR A 147 8.54 -0.88 19.43
CA THR A 147 9.15 0.31 20.00
C THR A 147 8.82 1.49 19.11
N TYR A 148 8.13 2.49 19.67
CA TYR A 148 7.94 3.74 18.96
C TYR A 148 9.31 4.39 18.73
N GLN A 149 9.63 4.62 17.47
CA GLN A 149 10.81 5.37 17.07
C GLN A 149 10.33 6.69 16.50
N GLU A 150 10.72 7.78 17.17
CA GLU A 150 10.49 9.10 16.63
C GLU A 150 11.22 9.24 15.29
N ALA A 151 10.57 9.88 14.31
CA ALA A 151 11.24 10.17 13.06
C ALA A 151 12.40 11.12 13.38
N GLU A 152 13.64 10.67 13.18
CA GLU A 152 14.77 11.60 13.13
C GLU A 152 14.52 12.53 11.94
N LEU A 153 14.00 13.72 12.23
CA LEU A 153 14.09 14.80 11.27
C LEU A 153 15.58 15.09 11.13
N PRO A 154 16.14 15.13 9.89
CA PRO A 154 17.52 15.56 9.73
C PRO A 154 17.68 16.86 10.50
N GLU A 155 18.63 16.89 11.44
CA GLU A 155 19.05 18.15 12.04
C GLU A 155 19.52 19.04 10.88
N LEU A 156 18.72 20.04 10.55
CA LEU A 156 19.11 21.07 9.60
C LEU A 156 20.33 21.75 10.20
N GLY A 157 21.51 21.49 9.62
CA GLY A 157 22.72 22.16 10.01
C GLY A 157 22.51 23.67 9.98
N GLU A 158 23.05 24.40 10.96
CA GLU A 158 22.98 25.86 11.01
C GLU A 158 23.55 26.41 9.68
N GLY A 159 22.67 26.82 8.76
CA GLY A 159 23.02 27.40 7.47
C GLY A 159 22.31 26.78 6.27
N GLU A 160 21.49 25.76 6.43
CA GLU A 160 20.76 25.12 5.32
C GLU A 160 19.34 25.62 5.14
N ALA A 161 18.93 25.59 3.89
CA ALA A 161 17.73 26.14 3.30
C ALA A 161 16.52 26.16 4.24
N ILE A 162 15.92 27.32 4.36
CA ILE A 162 14.62 27.52 5.01
C ILE A 162 13.69 26.43 4.52
N ASP A 163 13.19 25.61 5.46
CA ASP A 163 12.14 24.61 5.17
C ASP A 163 10.92 25.35 4.63
N THR A 164 10.78 25.35 3.31
CA THR A 164 9.67 25.98 2.60
C THR A 164 8.47 25.05 2.47
N SER A 165 8.50 23.89 3.14
CA SER A 165 7.37 22.97 3.14
C SER A 165 6.22 23.53 3.98
N ILE A 166 5.01 23.22 3.55
CA ILE A 166 3.77 23.59 4.21
C ILE A 166 3.06 22.33 4.74
N PRO A 167 2.18 22.45 5.75
CA PRO A 167 1.34 21.34 6.18
C PRO A 167 0.53 20.79 5.02
N ALA A 168 0.35 19.47 4.96
CA ALA A 168 -0.43 18.86 3.91
C ALA A 168 -1.92 19.19 4.04
N ASP A 169 -2.54 19.62 2.94
CA ASP A 169 -3.99 19.68 2.83
C ASP A 169 -4.54 18.24 2.85
N PRO A 170 -5.46 17.90 3.77
CA PRO A 170 -6.08 16.58 3.85
C PRO A 170 -6.76 16.14 2.53
N ASN A 171 -7.27 17.10 1.75
CA ASN A 171 -7.97 16.84 0.49
C ASN A 171 -7.02 16.53 -0.67
N VAL A 172 -5.75 16.87 -0.57
CA VAL A 172 -4.74 16.50 -1.57
C VAL A 172 -4.32 15.06 -1.32
N LYS A 173 -4.40 14.22 -2.34
CA LYS A 173 -3.98 12.81 -2.26
C LYS A 173 -2.48 12.71 -1.97
N ASN A 174 -2.08 11.73 -1.15
CA ASN A 174 -0.66 11.49 -0.90
C ASN A 174 0.07 11.09 -2.20
N TYR A 175 1.30 11.53 -2.34
CA TYR A 175 2.11 11.37 -3.57
C TYR A 175 1.46 12.00 -4.81
N SER A 176 0.91 13.20 -4.65
CA SER A 176 0.31 13.96 -5.74
C SER A 176 0.79 15.41 -5.72
N TYR A 177 0.84 16.00 -6.90
CA TYR A 177 1.05 17.43 -7.04
C TYR A 177 -0.22 18.21 -6.70
N ALA A 178 -0.04 19.39 -6.13
CA ALA A 178 -1.10 20.36 -5.89
C ALA A 178 -0.63 21.78 -6.25
N ILE A 179 -1.58 22.66 -6.52
CA ILE A 179 -1.31 24.07 -6.77
C ILE A 179 -1.81 24.86 -5.57
N VAL A 180 -0.90 25.50 -4.84
CA VAL A 180 -1.21 26.37 -3.70
C VAL A 180 -0.66 27.76 -4.00
N ASP A 181 -1.52 28.78 -3.97
CA ASP A 181 -1.17 30.16 -4.30
C ASP A 181 -0.42 30.31 -5.65
N GLY A 182 -0.85 29.52 -6.65
CA GLY A 182 -0.27 29.51 -7.98
C GLY A 182 1.09 28.80 -8.10
N GLN A 183 1.59 28.18 -7.05
CA GLN A 183 2.85 27.44 -7.00
C GLN A 183 2.60 25.94 -6.90
N VAL A 184 3.49 25.13 -7.52
CA VAL A 184 3.40 23.67 -7.45
C VAL A 184 4.03 23.17 -6.16
N TYR A 185 3.30 22.31 -5.50
CA TYR A 185 3.74 21.53 -4.34
C TYR A 185 3.54 20.03 -4.63
N TYR A 186 4.34 19.21 -3.98
CA TYR A 186 4.19 17.75 -3.99
C TYR A 186 3.93 17.25 -2.58
N ARG A 187 2.85 16.48 -2.39
CA ARG A 187 2.51 15.95 -1.07
C ARG A 187 3.27 14.67 -0.78
N GLU A 188 4.02 14.69 0.30
CA GLU A 188 4.64 13.54 0.93
C GLU A 188 4.15 13.43 2.37
N ASN A 189 3.27 12.46 2.62
CA ASN A 189 2.69 12.22 3.94
C ASN A 189 1.98 13.45 4.54
N SER A 190 2.50 13.99 5.64
CA SER A 190 1.91 15.12 6.36
C SER A 190 2.37 16.50 5.90
N ARG A 191 3.25 16.58 4.89
CA ARG A 191 3.80 17.84 4.39
C ARG A 191 3.68 17.94 2.88
N MET A 192 3.67 19.17 2.38
CA MET A 192 3.79 19.47 0.97
C MET A 192 5.07 20.29 0.75
N VAL A 193 5.92 19.79 -0.15
CA VAL A 193 7.22 20.38 -0.47
C VAL A 193 7.19 20.99 -1.87
N ARG A 194 7.95 22.06 -2.08
CA ARG A 194 8.14 22.59 -3.43
C ARG A 194 9.14 21.71 -4.18
N PRO A 195 8.73 21.08 -5.29
CA PRO A 195 9.65 20.31 -6.11
C PRO A 195 10.64 21.25 -6.83
N ASP A 196 11.86 20.76 -7.06
CA ASP A 196 12.86 21.46 -7.88
C ASP A 196 12.51 21.30 -9.36
N LEU A 197 11.68 22.20 -9.85
CA LEU A 197 11.21 22.23 -11.23
C LEU A 197 11.65 23.53 -11.89
N ASN A 198 12.16 23.43 -13.11
CA ASN A 198 12.31 24.62 -13.94
C ASN A 198 10.95 25.15 -14.43
N ALA A 199 10.88 26.37 -14.89
CA ALA A 199 9.63 27.04 -15.28
C ALA A 199 8.82 26.24 -16.32
N THR A 200 9.48 25.55 -17.25
CA THR A 200 8.80 24.73 -18.26
C THR A 200 8.20 23.46 -17.65
N ALA A 201 8.92 22.78 -16.77
CA ALA A 201 8.43 21.60 -16.07
C ALA A 201 7.28 21.97 -15.11
N GLU A 202 7.40 23.09 -14.40
CA GLU A 202 6.33 23.60 -13.53
C GLU A 202 5.05 23.90 -14.33
N ALA A 203 5.17 24.52 -15.50
CA ALA A 203 4.03 24.80 -16.36
C ALA A 203 3.37 23.52 -16.90
N ARG A 204 4.15 22.46 -17.21
CA ARG A 204 3.63 21.13 -17.57
C ARG A 204 2.88 20.49 -16.41
N VAL A 205 3.45 20.51 -15.23
CA VAL A 205 2.83 19.97 -14.02
C VAL A 205 1.50 20.68 -13.73
N LYS A 206 1.44 22.01 -13.84
CA LYS A 206 0.19 22.78 -13.66
C LYS A 206 -0.88 22.36 -14.66
N GLY A 207 -0.52 22.15 -15.91
CA GLY A 207 -1.45 21.66 -16.94
C GLY A 207 -1.97 20.26 -16.64
N LEU A 208 -1.09 19.35 -16.22
CA LEU A 208 -1.47 17.98 -15.87
C LEU A 208 -2.30 17.89 -14.57
N VAL A 209 -2.04 18.75 -13.59
CA VAL A 209 -2.90 18.89 -12.40
C VAL A 209 -4.31 19.34 -12.80
N GLY A 210 -4.43 20.33 -13.69
CA GLY A 210 -5.73 20.77 -14.18
C GLY A 210 -6.50 19.68 -14.92
N LEU A 211 -5.82 18.91 -15.78
CA LEU A 211 -6.42 17.74 -16.45
C LEU A 211 -6.88 16.69 -15.44
N ARG A 212 -6.02 16.33 -14.48
CA ARG A 212 -6.37 15.37 -13.41
C ARG A 212 -7.62 15.78 -12.65
N ASP A 213 -7.66 17.02 -12.20
CA ASP A 213 -8.77 17.52 -11.38
C ASP A 213 -10.08 17.50 -12.21
N CYS A 214 -10.04 17.91 -13.48
CA CYS A 214 -11.18 17.84 -14.39
C CYS A 214 -11.65 16.39 -14.62
N VAL A 215 -10.72 15.42 -14.77
CA VAL A 215 -11.08 13.99 -14.89
C VAL A 215 -11.74 13.47 -13.62
N GLN A 216 -11.22 13.82 -12.45
CA GLN A 216 -11.79 13.38 -11.18
C GLN A 216 -13.20 13.94 -10.99
N GLU A 217 -13.41 15.24 -11.25
CA GLU A 217 -14.74 15.85 -11.22
C GLU A 217 -15.70 15.18 -12.23
N LEU A 218 -15.24 14.85 -13.43
CA LEU A 218 -16.06 14.15 -14.41
C LEU A 218 -16.46 12.76 -13.92
N ILE A 219 -15.55 12.01 -13.32
CA ILE A 219 -15.83 10.69 -12.74
C ILE A 219 -16.87 10.84 -11.61
N ASP A 220 -16.71 11.81 -10.71
CA ASP A 220 -17.65 12.04 -9.60
C ASP A 220 -19.05 12.38 -10.12
N LEU A 221 -19.15 13.24 -11.15
CA LEU A 221 -20.42 13.56 -11.80
C LEU A 221 -21.08 12.32 -12.45
N GLN A 222 -20.29 11.43 -13.05
CA GLN A 222 -20.81 10.20 -13.66
C GLN A 222 -21.26 9.16 -12.63
N MET A 223 -20.70 9.19 -11.43
CA MET A 223 -21.06 8.31 -10.32
C MET A 223 -22.35 8.73 -9.62
N ASP A 224 -22.78 9.98 -9.76
CA ASP A 224 -24.00 10.50 -9.17
C ASP A 224 -25.18 10.38 -10.14
N ALA A 225 -26.07 9.43 -9.86
CA ALA A 225 -27.26 9.18 -10.69
C ALA A 225 -28.26 10.36 -10.75
N ALA A 226 -28.12 11.37 -9.90
CA ALA A 226 -28.97 12.57 -9.90
C ALA A 226 -28.44 13.66 -10.87
N VAL A 227 -27.24 13.54 -11.39
CA VAL A 227 -26.62 14.51 -12.29
C VAL A 227 -27.19 14.36 -13.70
N PRO A 228 -27.72 15.46 -14.34
CA PRO A 228 -28.20 15.41 -15.71
C PRO A 228 -27.08 15.11 -16.72
N ASP A 229 -27.42 14.37 -17.78
CA ASP A 229 -26.49 14.10 -18.90
C ASP A 229 -25.91 15.37 -19.54
N SER A 230 -26.62 16.48 -19.52
CA SER A 230 -26.12 17.76 -20.02
C SER A 230 -24.92 18.26 -19.27
N THR A 231 -24.94 18.16 -17.93
CA THR A 231 -23.81 18.55 -17.07
C THR A 231 -22.58 17.67 -17.31
N ILE A 232 -22.80 16.37 -17.49
CA ILE A 232 -21.73 15.43 -17.82
C ILE A 232 -21.10 15.79 -19.18
N ARG A 233 -21.92 16.11 -20.21
CA ARG A 233 -21.41 16.50 -21.53
C ARG A 233 -20.66 17.83 -21.50
N GLU A 234 -21.12 18.80 -20.71
CA GLU A 234 -20.41 20.06 -20.51
C GLU A 234 -19.02 19.83 -19.91
N LYS A 235 -18.93 18.95 -18.89
CA LYS A 235 -17.65 18.61 -18.26
C LYS A 235 -16.73 17.83 -19.22
N GLN A 236 -17.28 16.95 -20.05
CA GLN A 236 -16.51 16.27 -21.11
C GLN A 236 -15.95 17.27 -22.13
N ALA A 237 -16.75 18.27 -22.53
CA ALA A 237 -16.28 19.32 -23.44
C ALA A 237 -15.17 20.18 -22.82
N GLU A 238 -15.27 20.49 -21.53
CA GLU A 238 -14.21 21.16 -20.76
C GLU A 238 -12.92 20.33 -20.75
N LEU A 239 -13.02 19.02 -20.42
CA LEU A 239 -11.86 18.12 -20.43
C LEU A 239 -11.18 18.07 -21.80
N ASN A 240 -11.95 17.94 -22.89
CA ASN A 240 -11.42 17.94 -24.23
C ASN A 240 -10.69 19.24 -24.56
N SER A 241 -11.27 20.40 -24.19
CA SER A 241 -10.65 21.70 -24.40
C SER A 241 -9.33 21.86 -23.61
N LEU A 242 -9.30 21.38 -22.37
CA LEU A 242 -8.07 21.37 -21.55
C LEU A 242 -7.01 20.46 -22.16
N TYR A 243 -7.41 19.26 -22.62
CA TYR A 243 -6.49 18.31 -23.25
C TYR A 243 -5.91 18.87 -24.56
N ASP A 244 -6.74 19.42 -25.44
CA ASP A 244 -6.32 20.02 -26.71
C ASP A 244 -5.35 21.20 -26.48
N SER A 245 -5.66 22.04 -25.49
CA SER A 245 -4.78 23.14 -25.09
C SER A 245 -3.44 22.67 -24.53
N PHE A 246 -3.46 21.61 -23.71
CA PHE A 246 -2.26 21.02 -23.17
C PHE A 246 -1.42 20.33 -24.24
N SER A 247 -2.02 19.43 -25.03
CA SER A 247 -1.33 18.63 -26.03
C SER A 247 -0.75 19.47 -27.16
N SER A 248 -1.44 20.53 -27.60
CA SER A 248 -0.92 21.45 -28.60
C SER A 248 0.36 22.18 -28.15
N LYS A 249 0.51 22.40 -26.84
CA LYS A 249 1.64 23.14 -26.28
C LYS A 249 2.77 22.25 -25.80
N TYR A 250 2.44 21.08 -25.26
CA TYR A 250 3.37 20.24 -24.53
C TYR A 250 3.52 18.82 -25.09
N GLY A 251 2.77 18.47 -26.14
CA GLY A 251 2.71 17.12 -26.69
C GLY A 251 1.80 16.18 -25.88
N LEU A 252 1.87 14.90 -26.17
CA LEU A 252 1.06 13.88 -25.52
C LEU A 252 1.44 13.73 -24.04
N ILE A 253 0.47 13.33 -23.21
CA ILE A 253 0.70 13.07 -21.78
C ILE A 253 1.81 12.00 -21.61
N ASN A 254 1.81 10.98 -22.48
CA ASN A 254 2.80 9.91 -22.49
C ASN A 254 4.18 10.32 -23.03
N ASP A 255 4.34 11.52 -23.61
CA ASP A 255 5.63 11.99 -24.08
C ASP A 255 6.66 12.04 -22.98
N ARG A 256 7.92 11.74 -23.31
CA ARG A 256 9.02 11.64 -22.36
C ARG A 256 9.14 12.85 -21.42
N ALA A 257 8.95 14.07 -21.93
CA ALA A 257 9.08 15.27 -21.12
C ALA A 257 7.95 15.42 -20.08
N ASN A 258 6.72 15.08 -20.46
CA ASN A 258 5.56 15.08 -19.57
C ASN A 258 5.67 13.96 -18.51
N ARG A 259 6.09 12.77 -18.94
CA ARG A 259 6.35 11.64 -18.04
C ARG A 259 7.41 11.97 -17.00
N LEU A 260 8.54 12.57 -17.41
CA LEU A 260 9.60 12.94 -16.46
C LEU A 260 9.13 13.99 -15.45
N ALA A 261 8.25 14.91 -15.86
CA ALA A 261 7.74 15.95 -14.99
C ALA A 261 6.66 15.45 -14.02
N TYR A 262 5.88 14.41 -14.38
CA TYR A 262 4.65 14.08 -13.64
C TYR A 262 4.52 12.63 -13.20
N ALA A 263 5.41 11.70 -13.59
CA ALA A 263 5.29 10.28 -13.25
C ALA A 263 5.32 9.99 -11.75
N ALA A 264 5.78 10.93 -10.93
CA ALA A 264 5.73 10.82 -9.48
C ALA A 264 4.31 11.00 -8.90
N ASP A 265 3.38 11.60 -9.67
CA ASP A 265 2.00 11.77 -9.23
C ASP A 265 1.26 10.43 -9.24
N SER A 266 0.56 10.14 -8.16
CA SER A 266 -0.20 8.89 -8.00
C SER A 266 -1.34 8.71 -9.01
N SER A 267 -1.73 9.79 -9.71
CA SER A 267 -2.77 9.80 -10.73
C SER A 267 -2.23 9.76 -12.16
N TYR A 268 -0.91 9.65 -12.35
CA TYR A 268 -0.32 9.68 -13.69
C TYR A 268 -0.89 8.61 -14.62
N SER A 269 -1.06 7.38 -14.12
CA SER A 269 -1.65 6.28 -14.90
C SER A 269 -3.11 6.55 -15.32
N LEU A 270 -3.88 7.28 -14.51
CA LEU A 270 -5.24 7.70 -14.88
C LEU A 270 -5.21 8.68 -16.05
N LEU A 271 -4.28 9.63 -16.05
CA LEU A 271 -4.12 10.58 -17.15
C LEU A 271 -3.65 9.89 -18.43
N CYS A 272 -2.73 8.94 -18.33
CA CYS A 272 -2.30 8.16 -19.50
C CYS A 272 -3.44 7.39 -20.18
N ALA A 273 -4.49 7.02 -19.44
CA ALA A 273 -5.66 6.34 -19.99
C ALA A 273 -6.56 7.25 -20.86
N LEU A 274 -6.34 8.57 -20.85
CA LEU A 274 -7.01 9.49 -21.78
C LEU A 274 -6.48 9.36 -23.21
N GLU A 275 -5.29 8.79 -23.38
CA GLU A 275 -4.64 8.62 -24.69
C GLU A 275 -4.74 7.17 -25.14
N VAL A 276 -5.55 6.93 -26.16
CA VAL A 276 -5.62 5.63 -26.85
C VAL A 276 -4.79 5.75 -28.12
N ILE A 277 -3.66 5.08 -28.13
CA ILE A 277 -2.81 5.01 -29.33
C ILE A 277 -3.40 3.88 -30.21
N ASP A 278 -3.81 4.20 -31.43
CA ASP A 278 -4.26 3.23 -32.40
C ASP A 278 -3.11 2.38 -32.95
N GLU A 279 -3.45 1.36 -33.78
CA GLU A 279 -2.45 0.47 -34.39
C GLU A 279 -1.46 1.19 -35.31
N ASP A 280 -1.81 2.40 -35.77
CA ASP A 280 -0.97 3.24 -36.64
C ASP A 280 -0.11 4.23 -35.82
N GLY A 281 -0.18 4.20 -34.49
CA GLY A 281 0.60 5.06 -33.58
C GLY A 281 0.09 6.50 -33.53
N LYS A 282 -1.18 6.74 -33.86
CA LYS A 282 -1.84 8.04 -33.82
C LYS A 282 -2.80 8.14 -32.64
#